data_da7a5c8cc6c1ac252839c165051c1c05
#
_entry.id   da7a5c8cc6c1ac252839c165051c1c05
#
_cell.length_a   1.000
_cell.length_b   1.000
_cell.length_c   1.000
_cell.angle_alpha   90.00
_cell.angle_beta   90.00
_cell.angle_gamma   90.00
#
_symmetry.space_group_name_H-M   'P 1'
#
loop_
_entity.id
_entity.type
_entity.pdbx_description
1 polymer ?
#
loop_
_entity_poly.entity_id
_entity_poly.type
_entity_poly.pdbx_seq_one_letter_code
_entity_poly.pdbx_strand_id
1 'polypeptide(L)'
;IEHASDGKGLGHDFLSHVERCKILIHVVDITEEKPFENYKVIRQELLNYGGKIEQKKEIIALNKIEIADQKRVEEIKKEFETLNQEVKLISAATGHQLDQLTNLCLEYLQDE
;
A
#
# COMPACT_ATOMS: atom_id res chain seq x y z
N ILE A 1 3.25 -4.20 5.82
CA ILE A 1 4.26 -4.68 6.78
C ILE A 1 3.78 -4.41 8.18
N GLU A 2 3.50 -5.47 8.89
CA GLU A 2 3.01 -5.36 10.25
C GLU A 2 4.10 -4.83 11.18
N HIS A 3 3.70 -4.01 12.11
CA HIS A 3 4.54 -3.52 13.20
C HIS A 3 5.67 -2.57 12.81
N ALA A 4 5.71 -2.11 11.56
CA ALA A 4 6.70 -1.10 11.19
C ALA A 4 6.51 0.18 12.02
N SER A 5 5.25 0.54 12.27
CA SER A 5 4.91 1.72 13.08
C SER A 5 5.25 1.57 14.55
N ASP A 6 5.59 0.36 15.00
CA ASP A 6 5.95 0.09 16.40
C ASP A 6 7.43 0.41 16.69
N GLY A 7 8.12 1.05 15.76
CA GLY A 7 9.50 1.45 15.96
C GLY A 7 10.53 0.41 15.59
N LYS A 8 10.09 -0.72 15.01
CA LYS A 8 11.01 -1.77 14.59
C LYS A 8 11.66 -1.49 13.24
N GLY A 9 11.05 -0.60 12.44
CA GLY A 9 11.55 -0.27 11.12
C GLY A 9 11.34 -1.38 10.10
N LEU A 10 11.73 -1.11 8.87
CA LEU A 10 11.55 -2.07 7.79
C LEU A 10 12.74 -2.99 7.58
N GLY A 11 13.91 -2.59 8.08
CA GLY A 11 15.13 -3.37 7.92
C GLY A 11 15.81 -3.14 6.57
N HIS A 12 17.12 -3.16 6.59
CA HIS A 12 17.93 -2.85 5.40
C HIS A 12 17.76 -3.90 4.31
N ASP A 13 17.71 -5.19 4.68
CA ASP A 13 17.58 -6.26 3.70
C ASP A 13 16.26 -6.17 2.95
N PHE A 14 15.17 -5.88 3.68
CA PHE A 14 13.87 -5.70 3.06
C PHE A 14 13.89 -4.52 2.09
N LEU A 15 14.46 -3.40 2.51
CA LEU A 15 14.51 -2.20 1.68
C LEU A 15 15.34 -2.41 0.42
N SER A 16 16.40 -3.21 0.49
CA SER A 16 17.19 -3.50 -0.71
C SER A 16 16.41 -4.36 -1.72
N HIS A 17 15.52 -5.22 -1.24
CA HIS A 17 14.63 -5.96 -2.13
C HIS A 17 13.59 -5.03 -2.78
N VAL A 18 13.03 -4.10 -2.01
CA VAL A 18 12.08 -3.12 -2.53
C VAL A 18 12.70 -2.28 -3.64
N GLU A 19 13.97 -1.92 -3.47
CA GLU A 19 14.70 -1.12 -4.45
C GLU A 19 14.72 -1.78 -5.83
N ARG A 20 14.70 -3.11 -5.89
CA ARG A 20 14.73 -3.87 -7.14
C ARG A 20 13.38 -4.06 -7.80
N CYS A 21 12.29 -3.75 -7.09
CA CYS A 21 10.95 -3.90 -7.63
C CYS A 21 10.62 -2.76 -8.59
N LYS A 22 9.82 -3.04 -9.60
CA LYS A 22 9.36 -2.01 -10.53
C LYS A 22 8.09 -1.34 -10.05
N ILE A 23 7.24 -2.09 -9.36
CA ILE A 23 5.97 -1.63 -8.84
C ILE A 23 5.88 -2.04 -7.37
N LEU A 24 5.36 -1.13 -6.55
CA LEU A 24 5.12 -1.42 -5.14
C LEU A 24 3.62 -1.51 -4.90
N ILE A 25 3.20 -2.56 -4.23
CA ILE A 25 1.82 -2.67 -3.76
C ILE A 25 1.85 -2.56 -2.26
N HIS A 26 1.30 -1.46 -1.75
CA HIS A 26 1.24 -1.22 -0.32
C HIS A 26 -0.12 -1.67 0.20
N VAL A 27 -0.15 -2.80 0.89
CA VAL A 27 -1.39 -3.35 1.44
C VAL A 27 -1.65 -2.72 2.80
N VAL A 28 -2.80 -2.08 2.95
CA VAL A 28 -3.18 -1.37 4.16
C VAL A 28 -4.36 -2.08 4.80
N ASP A 29 -4.22 -2.45 6.08
CA ASP A 29 -5.30 -3.06 6.85
C ASP A 29 -6.20 -1.94 7.38
N ILE A 30 -7.39 -1.79 6.81
CA ILE A 30 -8.28 -0.69 7.19
C ILE A 30 -9.02 -0.93 8.50
N THR A 31 -8.83 -2.11 9.12
CA THR A 31 -9.42 -2.37 10.44
C THR A 31 -8.53 -1.85 11.56
N GLU A 32 -7.31 -1.43 11.28
CA GLU A 32 -6.45 -0.83 12.27
C GLU A 32 -6.99 0.54 12.67
N GLU A 33 -6.56 1.04 13.84
CA GLU A 33 -7.10 2.27 14.39
C GLU A 33 -6.77 3.49 13.52
N LYS A 34 -5.52 3.58 13.05
CA LYS A 34 -5.05 4.73 12.26
C LYS A 34 -4.30 4.28 11.00
N PRO A 35 -5.01 3.70 10.02
CA PRO A 35 -4.34 3.14 8.85
C PRO A 35 -3.58 4.18 8.01
N PHE A 36 -4.10 5.40 7.89
CA PHE A 36 -3.44 6.44 7.12
C PHE A 36 -2.13 6.89 7.79
N GLU A 37 -2.15 7.03 9.13
CA GLU A 37 -0.95 7.39 9.89
C GLU A 37 0.09 6.28 9.79
N ASN A 38 -0.33 5.02 9.89
CA ASN A 38 0.57 3.87 9.77
C ASN A 38 1.21 3.84 8.39
N TYR A 39 0.43 4.11 7.36
CA TYR A 39 0.94 4.20 6.00
C TYR A 39 2.05 5.25 5.89
N LYS A 40 1.81 6.43 6.47
CA LYS A 40 2.78 7.52 6.37
C LYS A 40 4.10 7.20 7.04
N VAL A 41 4.06 6.47 8.16
CA VAL A 41 5.28 6.04 8.85
C VAL A 41 6.11 5.13 7.94
N ILE A 42 5.47 4.15 7.33
CA ILE A 42 6.17 3.22 6.43
C ILE A 42 6.70 3.97 5.21
N ARG A 43 5.89 4.84 4.65
CA ARG A 43 6.30 5.62 3.47
C ARG A 43 7.52 6.48 3.77
N GLN A 44 7.56 7.07 4.96
CA GLN A 44 8.71 7.88 5.37
C GLN A 44 9.98 7.04 5.46
N GLU A 45 9.89 5.81 5.98
CA GLU A 45 11.06 4.94 6.03
C GLU A 45 11.56 4.57 4.65
N LEU A 46 10.65 4.34 3.70
CA LEU A 46 11.02 4.07 2.31
C LEU A 46 11.75 5.27 1.70
N LEU A 47 11.26 6.47 1.96
CA LEU A 47 11.89 7.68 1.44
C LEU A 47 13.26 7.92 2.07
N ASN A 48 13.39 7.64 3.36
CA ASN A 48 14.66 7.83 4.06
C ASN A 48 15.75 6.88 3.54
N TYR A 49 15.35 5.69 3.10
CA TYR A 49 16.31 4.76 2.52
C TYR A 49 16.88 5.30 1.20
N GLY A 50 16.06 5.96 0.40
CA GLY A 50 16.45 6.49 -0.90
C GLY A 50 16.32 5.46 -2.00
N GLY A 51 17.39 5.21 -2.76
CA GLY A 51 17.38 4.18 -3.80
C GLY A 51 16.33 4.38 -4.89
N LYS A 52 15.88 5.63 -5.09
CA LYS A 52 14.85 5.99 -6.08
C LYS A 52 13.49 5.35 -5.81
N ILE A 53 13.23 4.94 -4.58
CA ILE A 53 11.95 4.32 -4.24
C ILE A 53 10.78 5.26 -4.49
N GLU A 54 10.94 6.56 -4.26
CA GLU A 54 9.89 7.54 -4.50
C GLU A 54 9.50 7.67 -5.98
N GLN A 55 10.34 7.19 -6.88
CA GLN A 55 10.06 7.24 -8.31
C GLN A 55 9.31 6.02 -8.82
N LYS A 56 9.14 5.00 -7.99
CA LYS A 56 8.44 3.78 -8.39
C LYS A 56 6.93 3.98 -8.38
N LYS A 57 6.25 3.27 -9.28
CA LYS A 57 4.80 3.24 -9.25
C LYS A 57 4.33 2.54 -7.98
N GLU A 58 3.37 3.14 -7.29
CA GLU A 58 2.80 2.56 -6.09
C GLU A 58 1.29 2.38 -6.26
N ILE A 59 0.80 1.22 -5.84
CA ILE A 59 -0.62 0.94 -5.78
C ILE A 59 -0.95 0.72 -4.31
N ILE A 60 -1.90 1.48 -3.79
CA ILE A 60 -2.35 1.34 -2.40
C ILE A 60 -3.57 0.42 -2.40
N ALA A 61 -3.45 -0.72 -1.76
CA ALA A 61 -4.51 -1.70 -1.69
C ALA A 61 -5.12 -1.69 -0.29
N LEU A 62 -6.32 -1.15 -0.15
CA LEU A 62 -7.03 -1.10 1.12
C LEU A 62 -7.70 -2.45 1.34
N ASN A 63 -7.20 -3.20 2.29
CA ASN A 63 -7.59 -4.59 2.53
C ASN A 63 -8.58 -4.71 3.69
N LYS A 64 -9.29 -5.83 3.74
CA LYS A 64 -10.28 -6.20 4.76
C LYS A 64 -11.55 -5.36 4.68
N ILE A 65 -11.92 -4.95 3.47
CA ILE A 65 -13.13 -4.14 3.28
C ILE A 65 -14.40 -4.88 3.69
N GLU A 66 -14.38 -6.23 3.67
CA GLU A 66 -15.54 -7.04 4.03
C GLU A 66 -15.83 -7.00 5.54
N ILE A 67 -14.85 -6.62 6.35
CA ILE A 67 -15.00 -6.55 7.80
C ILE A 67 -15.38 -5.14 8.25
N ALA A 68 -14.95 -4.14 7.50
CA ALA A 68 -15.14 -2.75 7.90
C ALA A 68 -16.51 -2.22 7.51
N ASP A 69 -17.01 -1.26 8.29
CA ASP A 69 -18.22 -0.53 7.99
C ASP A 69 -18.05 0.26 6.69
N GLN A 70 -19.09 0.27 5.86
CA GLN A 70 -19.06 0.96 4.56
C GLN A 70 -18.67 2.43 4.70
N LYS A 71 -19.17 3.12 5.70
CA LYS A 71 -18.86 4.51 5.94
C LYS A 71 -17.37 4.70 6.23
N ARG A 72 -16.81 3.81 7.04
CA ARG A 72 -15.37 3.85 7.35
C ARG A 72 -14.51 3.61 6.11
N VAL A 73 -14.92 2.64 5.26
CA VAL A 73 -14.22 2.36 4.01
C VAL A 73 -14.15 3.63 3.14
N GLU A 74 -15.29 4.32 3.00
CA GLU A 74 -15.36 5.53 2.20
C GLU A 74 -14.47 6.65 2.77
N GLU A 75 -14.48 6.83 4.09
CA GLU A 75 -13.67 7.85 4.74
C GLU A 75 -12.18 7.60 4.54
N ILE A 76 -11.76 6.35 4.73
CA ILE A 76 -10.35 5.97 4.57
C ILE A 76 -9.93 6.11 3.11
N LYS A 77 -10.77 5.68 2.19
CA LYS A 77 -10.50 5.80 0.76
C LYS A 77 -10.24 7.26 0.38
N LYS A 78 -11.06 8.18 0.88
CA LYS A 78 -10.89 9.60 0.61
C LYS A 78 -9.57 10.14 1.12
N GLU A 79 -9.15 9.71 2.31
CA GLU A 79 -7.85 10.12 2.84
C GLU A 79 -6.71 9.69 1.93
N PHE A 80 -6.73 8.43 1.48
CA PHE A 80 -5.66 7.91 0.63
C PHE A 80 -5.69 8.51 -0.77
N GLU A 81 -6.85 8.89 -1.26
CA GLU A 81 -6.95 9.52 -2.58
C GLU A 81 -6.26 10.88 -2.66
N THR A 82 -6.01 11.51 -1.52
CA THR A 82 -5.28 12.78 -1.49
C THR A 82 -3.81 12.64 -1.88
N LEU A 83 -3.31 11.41 -1.95
CA LEU A 83 -1.89 11.15 -2.21
C LEU A 83 -1.54 11.07 -3.70
N ASN A 84 -2.51 11.20 -4.59
CA ASN A 84 -2.29 11.08 -6.04
C ASN A 84 -1.73 9.72 -6.46
N GLN A 85 -2.05 8.66 -5.72
CA GLN A 85 -1.64 7.29 -6.05
C GLN A 85 -2.87 6.48 -6.43
N GLU A 86 -2.64 5.35 -7.11
CA GLU A 86 -3.72 4.42 -7.39
C GLU A 86 -4.18 3.76 -6.09
N VAL A 87 -5.47 3.85 -5.80
CA VAL A 87 -6.05 3.25 -4.58
C VAL A 87 -7.09 2.21 -4.99
N LYS A 88 -6.93 0.98 -4.50
CA LYS A 88 -7.85 -0.12 -4.77
C LYS A 88 -8.42 -0.67 -3.48
N LEU A 89 -9.70 -1.02 -3.50
CA LEU A 89 -10.37 -1.66 -2.37
C LEU A 89 -10.34 -3.16 -2.61
N ILE A 90 -9.77 -3.92 -1.69
CA ILE A 90 -9.63 -5.37 -1.85
C ILE A 90 -10.04 -6.12 -0.60
N SER A 91 -10.28 -7.43 -0.77
CA SER A 91 -10.37 -8.37 0.33
C SER A 91 -9.53 -9.58 -0.03
N ALA A 92 -8.37 -9.69 0.58
CA ALA A 92 -7.49 -10.83 0.33
C ALA A 92 -8.14 -12.13 0.78
N ALA A 93 -8.95 -12.08 1.84
CA ALA A 93 -9.62 -13.27 2.38
C ALA A 93 -10.68 -13.80 1.42
N THR A 94 -11.42 -12.92 0.72
CA THR A 94 -12.51 -13.33 -0.18
C THR A 94 -12.09 -13.30 -1.64
N GLY A 95 -10.91 -12.76 -1.97
CA GLY A 95 -10.47 -12.57 -3.34
C GLY A 95 -11.08 -11.39 -4.05
N HIS A 96 -11.87 -10.57 -3.35
CA HIS A 96 -12.56 -9.42 -3.94
C HIS A 96 -11.57 -8.46 -4.59
N GLN A 97 -11.76 -8.20 -5.88
CA GLN A 97 -10.96 -7.26 -6.68
C GLN A 97 -9.46 -7.59 -6.81
N LEU A 98 -9.04 -8.80 -6.42
CA LEU A 98 -7.64 -9.17 -6.61
C LEU A 98 -7.27 -9.27 -8.09
N ASP A 99 -8.19 -9.72 -8.93
CA ASP A 99 -7.96 -9.80 -10.37
C ASP A 99 -7.70 -8.43 -10.98
N GLN A 100 -8.46 -7.43 -10.53
CA GLN A 100 -8.28 -6.06 -11.01
C GLN A 100 -6.90 -5.52 -10.61
N LEU A 101 -6.46 -5.84 -9.39
CA LEU A 101 -5.16 -5.41 -8.91
C LEU A 101 -4.05 -6.04 -9.75
N THR A 102 -4.17 -7.35 -10.05
CA THR A 102 -3.20 -8.05 -10.87
C THR A 102 -3.13 -7.45 -12.27
N ASN A 103 -4.29 -7.17 -12.87
CA ASN A 103 -4.33 -6.59 -14.22
C ASN A 103 -3.71 -5.20 -14.25
N LEU A 104 -3.91 -4.40 -13.22
CA LEU A 104 -3.30 -3.08 -13.13
C LEU A 104 -1.77 -3.18 -13.05
N CYS A 105 -1.26 -4.12 -12.29
CA CYS A 105 0.19 -4.36 -12.21
C CYS A 105 0.76 -4.74 -13.56
N LEU A 106 0.08 -5.62 -14.29
CA LEU A 106 0.53 -6.04 -15.62
C LEU A 106 0.53 -4.87 -16.59
N GLU A 107 -0.47 -3.99 -16.51
CA GLU A 107 -0.54 -2.80 -17.35
C GLU A 107 0.67 -1.90 -17.13
N TYR A 108 1.03 -1.61 -15.88
CA TYR A 108 2.18 -0.79 -15.58
C TYR A 108 3.49 -1.43 -16.06
N LEU A 109 3.61 -2.75 -15.97
CA LEU A 109 4.82 -3.44 -16.42
C LEU A 109 4.96 -3.39 -17.94
N GLN A 110 3.85 -3.37 -18.67
CA GLN A 110 3.88 -3.28 -20.13
C GLN A 110 4.30 -1.90 -20.62
N ASP A 111 4.05 -0.88 -19.83
CA ASP A 111 4.38 0.51 -20.21
C ASP A 111 5.87 0.82 -20.07
N GLU A 112 6.64 -0.12 -19.59
CA GLU A 112 8.08 0.00 -19.50
C GLU A 112 8.72 -0.68 -20.70
#